data_1740160359df42edb372a4c4272d54b9
#
_entry.id   1740160359df42edb372a4c4272d54b9
#
_cell.length_a   1.000
_cell.length_b   1.000
_cell.length_c   1.000
_cell.angle_alpha   90.00
_cell.angle_beta   90.00
_cell.angle_gamma   90.00
#
_symmetry.space_group_name_H-M   'P 1'
#
loop_
_entity.id
_entity.type
_entity.pdbx_description
1 polymer ?
#
loop_
_entity_poly.entity_id
_entity_poly.type
_entity_poly.pdbx_seq_one_letter_code
_entity_poly.pdbx_strand_id
1 'polypeptide(L)'
;YPTAEFIEVEAIKYGINGGGNGYDVIRNGQPLFFIWLDGAHEEISGILILNSNYIIDEKVHVGMNLNDFLAHYPNSKSFNNVLCNDECIWREKEGFMIAVKTTEQQRISKYRPYRGQEIFQKFIYTDIPIYRIFLDR
;
A
#
# COMPACT_ATOMS: atom_id res chain seq x y z
N TYR A 1 10.46 18.62 -6.44
CA TYR A 1 10.98 18.90 -5.08
C TYR A 1 12.49 19.17 -5.16
N PRO A 2 12.94 20.44 -5.28
CA PRO A 2 14.36 20.76 -5.48
C PRO A 2 15.26 20.44 -4.29
N THR A 3 14.70 20.06 -3.15
CA THR A 3 15.45 19.71 -1.93
C THR A 3 15.23 18.25 -1.49
N ALA A 4 14.67 17.41 -2.36
CA ALA A 4 14.50 16.00 -2.09
C ALA A 4 15.74 15.20 -2.47
N GLU A 5 16.07 14.21 -1.69
CA GLU A 5 17.07 13.19 -1.99
C GLU A 5 16.40 12.01 -2.68
N PHE A 6 17.08 11.43 -3.67
CA PHE A 6 16.64 10.24 -4.37
C PHE A 6 17.64 9.12 -4.07
N ILE A 7 17.18 8.10 -3.37
CA ILE A 7 18.02 6.95 -2.99
C ILE A 7 17.50 5.73 -3.72
N GLU A 8 18.34 5.13 -4.55
CA GLU A 8 18.00 3.89 -5.25
C GLU A 8 17.86 2.74 -4.25
N VAL A 9 16.76 2.00 -4.35
CA VAL A 9 16.46 0.84 -3.50
C VAL A 9 15.75 -0.25 -4.29
N GLU A 10 15.90 -1.49 -3.85
CA GLU A 10 15.20 -2.62 -4.44
C GLU A 10 13.70 -2.57 -4.08
N ALA A 11 12.83 -2.82 -5.07
CA ALA A 11 11.38 -2.79 -4.91
C ALA A 11 10.85 -3.82 -3.89
N ILE A 12 11.60 -4.92 -3.68
CA ILE A 12 11.25 -5.93 -2.67
C ILE A 12 11.20 -5.37 -1.23
N LYS A 13 11.92 -4.28 -0.93
CA LYS A 13 11.83 -3.54 0.34
C LYS A 13 10.38 -3.18 0.68
N TYR A 14 9.58 -2.95 -0.34
CA TYR A 14 8.17 -2.57 -0.21
C TYR A 14 7.21 -3.72 -0.55
N GLY A 15 7.72 -4.97 -0.68
CA GLY A 15 6.91 -6.15 -1.00
C GLY A 15 6.40 -6.18 -2.44
N ILE A 16 7.03 -5.42 -3.32
CA ILE A 16 6.76 -5.46 -4.75
C ILE A 16 7.56 -6.63 -5.33
N ASN A 17 6.83 -7.68 -5.70
CA ASN A 17 7.41 -8.88 -6.29
C ASN A 17 7.50 -8.74 -7.82
N GLY A 18 8.62 -9.09 -8.38
CA GLY A 18 8.85 -9.00 -9.85
C GLY A 18 10.19 -8.40 -10.19
N GLY A 19 10.98 -8.08 -9.19
CA GLY A 19 12.31 -7.47 -9.37
C GLY A 19 12.22 -5.99 -9.76
N GLY A 20 13.37 -5.42 -10.03
CA GLY A 20 13.52 -4.02 -10.39
C GLY A 20 13.89 -3.15 -9.18
N ASN A 21 14.38 -2.01 -9.54
CA ASN A 21 14.77 -0.95 -8.61
C ASN A 21 13.76 0.18 -8.65
N GLY A 22 13.89 1.06 -7.71
CA GLY A 22 13.14 2.31 -7.67
C GLY A 22 13.88 3.32 -6.83
N TYR A 23 13.22 4.42 -6.55
CA TYR A 23 13.82 5.50 -5.78
C TYR A 23 12.96 5.86 -4.58
N ASP A 24 13.55 5.80 -3.39
CA ASP A 24 13.02 6.49 -2.23
C ASP A 24 13.22 8.00 -2.43
N VAL A 25 12.13 8.75 -2.36
CA VAL A 25 12.13 10.21 -2.38
C VAL A 25 12.03 10.71 -0.95
N ILE A 26 13.12 11.28 -0.44
CA ILE A 26 13.27 11.68 0.95
C ILE A 26 13.41 13.20 1.04
N ARG A 27 12.73 13.82 1.98
CA ARG A 27 12.88 15.25 2.29
C ARG A 27 13.00 15.46 3.79
N ASN A 28 14.04 16.17 4.22
CA ASN A 28 14.34 16.41 5.64
C ASN A 28 14.39 15.11 6.45
N GLY A 29 14.99 14.05 5.89
CA GLY A 29 15.08 12.74 6.52
C GLY A 29 13.75 11.95 6.58
N GLN A 30 12.66 12.48 6.02
CA GLN A 30 11.35 11.81 5.98
C GLN A 30 11.06 11.24 4.59
N PRO A 31 10.71 9.94 4.48
CA PRO A 31 10.28 9.37 3.21
C PRO A 31 8.94 9.97 2.80
N LEU A 32 8.85 10.43 1.55
CA LEU A 32 7.63 10.95 0.95
C LEU A 32 6.97 9.89 0.06
N PHE A 33 7.78 9.32 -0.84
CA PHE A 33 7.35 8.36 -1.85
C PHE A 33 8.42 7.30 -2.07
N PHE A 34 8.00 6.16 -2.58
CA PHE A 34 8.85 5.27 -3.36
C PHE A 34 8.31 5.26 -4.79
N ILE A 35 9.18 5.52 -5.77
CA ILE A 35 8.88 5.47 -7.19
C ILE A 35 9.41 4.15 -7.73
N TRP A 36 8.52 3.26 -8.15
CA TRP A 36 8.90 1.98 -8.73
C TRP A 36 9.07 2.08 -10.23
N LEU A 37 10.17 1.53 -10.74
CA LEU A 37 10.48 1.48 -12.16
C LEU A 37 10.22 0.08 -12.73
N ASP A 38 9.72 0.02 -13.95
CA ASP A 38 9.76 -1.17 -14.78
C ASP A 38 11.22 -1.49 -15.11
N GLY A 39 11.69 -2.66 -14.69
CA GLY A 39 13.10 -3.06 -14.86
C GLY A 39 13.55 -3.23 -16.31
N ALA A 40 12.63 -3.27 -17.27
CA ALA A 40 12.93 -3.45 -18.70
C ALA A 40 13.01 -2.12 -19.46
N HIS A 41 12.29 -1.08 -19.04
CA HIS A 41 12.08 0.15 -19.81
C HIS A 41 12.46 1.43 -19.06
N GLU A 42 12.86 1.34 -17.80
CA GLU A 42 13.13 2.51 -16.93
C GLU A 42 11.93 3.46 -16.81
N GLU A 43 10.72 2.96 -17.08
CA GLU A 43 9.49 3.73 -16.95
C GLU A 43 8.92 3.60 -15.53
N ILE A 44 8.21 4.64 -15.08
CA ILE A 44 7.51 4.59 -13.81
C ILE A 44 6.34 3.62 -13.93
N SER A 45 6.39 2.52 -13.16
CA SER A 45 5.31 1.53 -13.08
C SER A 45 4.33 1.82 -11.95
N GLY A 46 4.77 2.53 -10.92
CA GLY A 46 3.90 2.91 -9.82
C GLY A 46 4.57 3.83 -8.82
N ILE A 47 3.76 4.39 -7.93
CA ILE A 47 4.22 5.27 -6.85
C ILE A 47 3.60 4.80 -5.54
N LEU A 48 4.44 4.61 -4.53
CA LEU A 48 4.03 4.31 -3.18
C LEU A 48 4.08 5.58 -2.33
N ILE A 49 2.94 6.01 -1.83
CA ILE A 49 2.84 7.17 -0.93
C ILE A 49 3.13 6.70 0.49
N LEU A 50 4.10 7.33 1.15
CA LEU A 50 4.58 7.00 2.49
C LEU A 50 4.30 8.10 3.52
N ASN A 51 3.78 9.24 3.09
CA ASN A 51 3.62 10.44 3.91
C ASN A 51 2.16 10.92 3.95
N SER A 52 1.70 11.33 5.13
CA SER A 52 0.32 11.75 5.38
C SER A 52 -0.09 13.07 4.74
N ASN A 53 0.85 13.87 4.25
CA ASN A 53 0.56 15.16 3.62
C ASN A 53 -0.06 15.05 2.22
N TYR A 54 -0.10 13.84 1.66
CA TYR A 54 -0.64 13.59 0.33
C TYR A 54 -2.00 12.92 0.41
N ILE A 55 -2.99 13.58 -0.17
CA ILE A 55 -4.37 13.13 -0.21
C ILE A 55 -4.69 12.67 -1.63
N ILE A 56 -5.24 11.47 -1.75
CA ILE A 56 -5.76 10.93 -3.01
C ILE A 56 -7.28 10.80 -2.94
N ASP A 57 -7.93 10.83 -4.10
CA ASP A 57 -9.39 10.74 -4.20
C ASP A 57 -10.12 11.67 -3.21
N GLU A 58 -9.57 12.90 -3.04
CA GLU A 58 -10.05 13.99 -2.18
C GLU A 58 -10.07 13.70 -0.66
N LYS A 59 -9.78 12.49 -0.22
CA LYS A 59 -9.96 12.10 1.20
C LYS A 59 -9.00 11.03 1.71
N VAL A 60 -8.44 10.18 0.88
CA VAL A 60 -7.60 9.06 1.32
C VAL A 60 -6.16 9.50 1.51
N HIS A 61 -5.60 9.27 2.68
CA HIS A 61 -4.21 9.61 3.00
C HIS A 61 -3.58 8.59 3.95
N VAL A 62 -2.27 8.54 3.99
CA VAL A 62 -1.51 7.77 4.99
C VAL A 62 -1.82 8.30 6.39
N GLY A 63 -2.09 7.41 7.33
CA GLY A 63 -2.54 7.76 8.69
C GLY A 63 -4.07 7.80 8.86
N MET A 64 -4.84 7.78 7.77
CA MET A 64 -6.30 7.65 7.85
C MET A 64 -6.67 6.33 8.54
N ASN A 65 -7.66 6.36 9.43
CA ASN A 65 -8.15 5.15 10.08
C ASN A 65 -8.92 4.27 9.07
N LEU A 66 -8.70 2.95 9.13
CA LEU A 66 -9.36 2.01 8.22
C LEU A 66 -10.90 2.06 8.36
N ASN A 67 -11.45 2.34 9.55
CA ASN A 67 -12.89 2.53 9.71
C ASN A 67 -13.44 3.65 8.83
N ASP A 68 -12.73 4.79 8.79
CA ASP A 68 -13.13 5.94 7.98
C ASP A 68 -13.02 5.62 6.48
N PHE A 69 -11.95 4.90 6.11
CA PHE A 69 -11.79 4.41 4.74
C PHE A 69 -12.94 3.50 4.32
N LEU A 70 -13.31 2.52 5.15
CA LEU A 70 -14.39 1.57 4.86
C LEU A 70 -15.77 2.24 4.84
N ALA A 71 -15.97 3.33 5.58
CA ALA A 71 -17.19 4.13 5.49
C ALA A 71 -17.36 4.80 4.11
N HIS A 72 -16.24 5.19 3.47
CA HIS A 72 -16.25 5.71 2.10
C HIS A 72 -16.33 4.60 1.03
N TYR A 73 -15.75 3.43 1.33
CA TYR A 73 -15.65 2.30 0.39
C TYR A 73 -16.20 1.00 1.00
N PRO A 74 -17.52 0.91 1.29
CA PRO A 74 -18.11 -0.18 2.09
C PRO A 74 -18.01 -1.57 1.43
N ASN A 75 -17.86 -1.63 0.10
CA ASN A 75 -17.74 -2.90 -0.63
C ASN A 75 -16.29 -3.38 -0.81
N SER A 76 -15.38 -2.87 0.00
CA SER A 76 -13.97 -3.25 -0.05
C SER A 76 -13.75 -4.68 0.43
N LYS A 77 -12.71 -5.31 -0.13
CA LYS A 77 -12.20 -6.62 0.29
C LYS A 77 -10.70 -6.53 0.45
N SER A 78 -10.18 -7.18 1.48
CA SER A 78 -8.74 -7.25 1.68
C SER A 78 -8.14 -8.54 1.13
N PHE A 79 -6.84 -8.52 0.93
CA PHE A 79 -6.02 -9.70 0.69
C PHE A 79 -4.72 -9.60 1.49
N ASN A 80 -4.12 -10.75 1.78
CA ASN A 80 -2.89 -10.81 2.56
C ASN A 80 -1.66 -10.67 1.67
N ASN A 81 -0.77 -9.71 1.99
CA ASN A 81 0.54 -9.59 1.37
C ASN A 81 1.59 -10.22 2.29
N VAL A 82 1.91 -11.48 2.03
CA VAL A 82 2.84 -12.27 2.85
C VAL A 82 4.28 -11.75 2.83
N LEU A 83 4.67 -10.98 1.81
CA LEU A 83 6.03 -10.46 1.68
C LEU A 83 6.33 -9.34 2.69
N CYS A 84 5.31 -8.57 3.07
CA CYS A 84 5.46 -7.41 3.96
C CYS A 84 4.74 -7.55 5.30
N ASN A 85 4.09 -8.69 5.57
CA ASN A 85 3.20 -8.85 6.72
C ASN A 85 2.19 -7.70 6.81
N ASP A 86 1.50 -7.43 5.72
CA ASP A 86 0.41 -6.46 5.66
C ASP A 86 -0.82 -7.03 4.96
N GLU A 87 -1.95 -6.39 5.18
CA GLU A 87 -3.18 -6.65 4.43
C GLU A 87 -3.50 -5.44 3.57
N CYS A 88 -3.82 -5.71 2.31
CA CYS A 88 -4.05 -4.70 1.30
C CYS A 88 -5.51 -4.69 0.86
N ILE A 89 -5.99 -3.52 0.44
CA ILE A 89 -7.29 -3.33 -0.20
C ILE A 89 -7.07 -2.63 -1.53
N TRP A 90 -7.43 -3.31 -2.61
CA TRP A 90 -7.32 -2.79 -3.97
C TRP A 90 -8.60 -2.07 -4.39
N ARG A 91 -8.43 -0.86 -4.92
CA ARG A 91 -9.49 -0.04 -5.49
C ARG A 91 -9.24 0.14 -6.99
N GLU A 92 -9.54 -0.90 -7.75
CA GLU A 92 -9.24 -0.99 -9.19
C GLU A 92 -9.84 0.18 -9.99
N LYS A 93 -11.07 0.56 -9.69
CA LYS A 93 -11.75 1.67 -10.40
C LYS A 93 -11.11 3.03 -10.13
N GLU A 94 -10.63 3.22 -8.93
CA GLU A 94 -9.99 4.45 -8.47
C GLU A 94 -8.48 4.46 -8.73
N GLY A 95 -7.88 3.32 -9.11
CA GLY A 95 -6.48 3.20 -9.49
C GLY A 95 -5.49 3.25 -8.33
N PHE A 96 -5.92 2.80 -7.12
CA PHE A 96 -5.02 2.75 -5.98
C PHE A 96 -5.24 1.53 -5.08
N MET A 97 -4.24 1.22 -4.27
CA MET A 97 -4.29 0.20 -3.23
C MET A 97 -3.83 0.81 -1.90
N ILE A 98 -4.54 0.52 -0.83
CA ILE A 98 -4.08 0.84 0.52
C ILE A 98 -3.49 -0.40 1.19
N ALA A 99 -2.58 -0.19 2.15
CA ALA A 99 -2.06 -1.23 3.01
C ALA A 99 -2.11 -0.84 4.48
N VAL A 100 -2.42 -1.82 5.32
CA VAL A 100 -2.37 -1.73 6.78
C VAL A 100 -1.37 -2.74 7.32
N LYS A 101 -0.58 -2.32 8.32
CA LYS A 101 0.41 -3.18 8.95
C LYS A 101 -0.30 -4.18 9.84
N THR A 102 -0.06 -5.47 9.63
CA THR A 102 -0.66 -6.54 10.43
C THR A 102 0.39 -7.50 10.99
N THR A 103 -0.02 -8.35 11.90
CA THR A 103 0.77 -9.47 12.41
C THR A 103 -0.06 -10.75 12.28
N GLU A 104 0.55 -11.91 12.46
CA GLU A 104 -0.19 -13.18 12.48
C GLU A 104 -1.30 -13.21 13.55
N GLN A 105 -1.06 -12.53 14.69
CA GLN A 105 -2.00 -12.47 15.80
C GLN A 105 -3.04 -11.36 15.66
N GLN A 106 -2.75 -10.34 14.84
CA GLN A 106 -3.61 -9.16 14.68
C GLN A 106 -3.83 -8.86 13.19
N ARG A 107 -4.72 -9.63 12.58
CA ARG A 107 -5.19 -9.41 11.23
C ARG A 107 -6.43 -8.50 11.21
N ILE A 108 -6.58 -7.72 10.15
CA ILE A 108 -7.79 -6.90 9.96
C ILE A 108 -8.96 -7.72 9.44
N SER A 109 -8.71 -8.86 8.81
CA SER A 109 -9.72 -9.65 8.12
C SER A 109 -9.71 -11.11 8.48
N LYS A 110 -10.89 -11.72 8.35
CA LYS A 110 -11.05 -13.17 8.38
C LYS A 110 -11.07 -13.71 6.96
N TYR A 111 -10.28 -14.75 6.73
CA TYR A 111 -10.22 -15.48 5.46
C TYR A 111 -10.69 -16.92 5.62
N ARG A 112 -11.11 -17.54 4.53
CA ARG A 112 -11.34 -18.98 4.45
C ARG A 112 -10.43 -19.60 3.40
N PRO A 113 -9.89 -20.80 3.63
CA PRO A 113 -9.14 -21.52 2.63
C PRO A 113 -10.09 -22.00 1.51
N TYR A 114 -9.66 -21.84 0.25
CA TYR A 114 -10.34 -22.39 -0.90
C TYR A 114 -9.32 -22.70 -2.00
N ARG A 115 -9.17 -23.96 -2.37
CA ARG A 115 -8.25 -24.42 -3.44
C ARG A 115 -6.83 -23.85 -3.32
N GLY A 116 -6.28 -23.84 -2.10
CA GLY A 116 -4.93 -23.32 -1.85
C GLY A 116 -4.79 -21.79 -1.77
N GLN A 117 -5.90 -21.06 -1.82
CA GLN A 117 -5.94 -19.61 -1.69
C GLN A 117 -6.71 -19.18 -0.43
N GLU A 118 -6.40 -18.00 0.08
CA GLU A 118 -7.19 -17.35 1.13
C GLU A 118 -8.25 -16.45 0.51
N ILE A 119 -9.54 -16.71 0.82
CA ILE A 119 -10.64 -15.88 0.33
C ILE A 119 -11.17 -15.01 1.46
N PHE A 120 -11.21 -13.70 1.25
CA PHE A 120 -11.80 -12.73 2.17
C PHE A 120 -13.24 -13.10 2.54
N GLN A 121 -13.56 -13.03 3.83
CA GLN A 121 -14.91 -13.19 4.36
C GLN A 121 -15.47 -11.90 4.94
N LYS A 122 -14.76 -11.29 5.87
CA LYS A 122 -15.17 -10.07 6.55
C LYS A 122 -14.01 -9.39 7.26
N PHE A 123 -14.13 -8.09 7.52
CA PHE A 123 -13.27 -7.38 8.45
C PHE A 123 -13.60 -7.76 9.90
N ILE A 124 -12.57 -7.88 10.75
CA ILE A 124 -12.67 -8.23 12.17
C ILE A 124 -12.03 -7.20 13.10
N TYR A 125 -11.03 -6.46 12.60
CA TYR A 125 -10.37 -5.38 13.31
C TYR A 125 -10.04 -4.25 12.34
N THR A 126 -10.64 -3.09 12.54
CA THR A 126 -10.57 -1.98 11.61
C THR A 126 -10.12 -0.66 12.25
N ASP A 127 -9.86 -0.65 13.57
CA ASP A 127 -9.27 0.49 14.26
C ASP A 127 -7.75 0.52 14.12
N ILE A 128 -7.29 0.73 12.90
CA ILE A 128 -5.87 0.70 12.52
C ILE A 128 -5.61 1.74 11.42
N PRO A 129 -4.47 2.44 11.44
CA PRO A 129 -4.16 3.40 10.39
C PRO A 129 -3.68 2.73 9.11
N ILE A 130 -4.02 3.33 7.98
CA ILE A 130 -3.38 3.08 6.69
C ILE A 130 -1.93 3.57 6.79
N TYR A 131 -0.95 2.70 6.48
CA TYR A 131 0.44 3.10 6.60
C TYR A 131 1.12 3.42 5.27
N ARG A 132 0.53 2.99 4.15
CA ARG A 132 0.99 3.33 2.80
C ARG A 132 -0.11 3.19 1.76
N ILE A 133 0.04 3.89 0.64
CA ILE A 133 -0.88 3.85 -0.49
C ILE A 133 -0.08 3.67 -1.76
N PHE A 134 -0.46 2.70 -2.57
CA PHE A 134 0.14 2.40 -3.86
C PHE A 134 -0.76 2.93 -4.99
N LEU A 135 -0.18 3.73 -5.88
CA LEU A 135 -0.82 4.19 -7.12
C LEU A 135 -0.26 3.36 -8.27
N ASP A 136 -1.12 2.64 -8.96
CA ASP A 136 -0.79 1.95 -10.20
C ASP A 136 -0.96 2.89 -11.39
N ARG A 137 -0.21 2.62 -12.47
CA ARG A 137 -0.24 3.41 -13.69
C ARG A 137 -1.32 2.93 -14.66
#